data_2f3479dc9531ad629f68449bcae18ad5
#
_entry.id   2f3479dc9531ad629f68449bcae18ad5
#
_cell.length_a   1.000
_cell.length_b   1.000
_cell.length_c   1.000
_cell.angle_alpha   90.00
_cell.angle_beta   90.00
_cell.angle_gamma   90.00
#
_symmetry.space_group_name_H-M   'P 1'
#
loop_
_entity.id
_entity.type
_entity.pdbx_description
1 polymer ?
#
loop_
_entity_poly.entity_id
_entity_poly.type
_entity_poly.pdbx_seq_one_letter_code
_entity_poly.pdbx_strand_id
1 'polypeptide(L)'
;MRVGIAALVLAMAIGNAVAQDKPVELKFSHWVPATHPIVKASEQWADSIKKASNGTINITMYPAQQLGKAFDHYDMARDGIADIAYANPGYTPGRFPVIAAGELPFLLANGKEGSAALDSWYRKYAPKEMSEVKFCLAFVHDPGTFHSTKKKIVVPSDLAGMKIRPAGATIARFITLLGGANVQASAVEARGHPGKERRRWNQLPVGLDRPVRDGQGAQISYGRCALYERADVGDEQSQIRRDVAGTEKGDR
;
A
#
# COMPACT_ATOMS: atom_id res chain seq x y z
N MET A 1 -19.22 64.62 29.75
CA MET A 1 -19.58 63.21 29.83
C MET A 1 -19.87 62.61 28.44
N ARG A 2 -18.94 62.61 27.48
CA ARG A 2 -19.11 62.02 26.12
C ARG A 2 -17.89 61.27 25.60
N VAL A 3 -16.89 61.02 26.42
CA VAL A 3 -15.61 60.35 26.02
C VAL A 3 -15.55 58.89 26.49
N GLY A 4 -16.47 58.45 27.37
CA GLY A 4 -16.40 57.13 27.98
C GLY A 4 -17.01 55.96 27.17
N ILE A 5 -17.82 56.26 26.14
CA ILE A 5 -18.54 55.19 25.39
C ILE A 5 -17.76 54.69 24.17
N ALA A 6 -16.86 55.50 23.60
CA ALA A 6 -16.06 55.08 22.43
C ALA A 6 -14.98 54.05 22.77
N ALA A 7 -14.49 54.01 23.99
CA ALA A 7 -13.43 53.05 24.40
C ALA A 7 -13.98 51.63 24.69
N LEU A 8 -15.27 51.51 25.00
CA LEU A 8 -15.85 50.19 25.31
C LEU A 8 -16.22 49.40 24.06
N VAL A 9 -16.45 50.06 22.91
CA VAL A 9 -16.82 49.40 21.63
C VAL A 9 -15.55 48.85 20.92
N LEU A 10 -14.39 49.43 21.18
CA LEU A 10 -13.11 48.97 20.56
C LEU A 10 -12.55 47.71 21.23
N ALA A 11 -12.94 47.41 22.49
CA ALA A 11 -12.49 46.23 23.22
C ALA A 11 -13.25 44.92 22.84
N MET A 12 -14.38 45.02 22.15
CA MET A 12 -15.14 43.83 21.68
C MET A 12 -14.78 43.36 20.28
N ALA A 13 -13.89 44.02 19.58
CA ALA A 13 -13.41 43.66 18.24
C ALA A 13 -12.13 42.79 18.25
N ILE A 14 -11.65 42.37 19.43
CA ILE A 14 -10.60 41.33 19.55
C ILE A 14 -11.34 39.98 19.43
N GLY A 15 -11.98 39.81 18.28
CA GLY A 15 -12.63 38.58 17.90
C GLY A 15 -11.59 37.50 17.72
N ASN A 16 -11.87 36.35 18.25
CA ASN A 16 -11.34 35.03 18.06
C ASN A 16 -10.42 34.94 16.82
N ALA A 17 -9.13 35.25 17.01
CA ALA A 17 -8.08 34.73 16.14
C ALA A 17 -8.06 33.21 16.44
N VAL A 18 -8.92 32.44 15.78
CA VAL A 18 -8.75 31.00 15.71
C VAL A 18 -7.36 30.82 15.13
N ALA A 19 -6.44 30.35 15.95
CA ALA A 19 -5.14 29.93 15.49
C ALA A 19 -5.39 28.88 14.41
N GLN A 20 -5.22 29.27 13.16
CA GLN A 20 -5.36 28.37 12.04
C GLN A 20 -4.15 27.46 12.11
N ASP A 21 -4.38 26.18 12.46
CA ASP A 21 -3.32 25.19 12.53
C ASP A 21 -2.52 25.22 11.22
N LYS A 22 -1.19 25.16 11.33
CA LYS A 22 -0.34 25.15 10.14
C LYS A 22 -0.67 23.90 9.34
N PRO A 23 -0.86 24.03 8.00
CA PRO A 23 -1.11 22.87 7.18
C PRO A 23 -0.02 21.81 7.31
N VAL A 24 -0.43 20.56 7.48
CA VAL A 24 0.46 19.41 7.52
C VAL A 24 0.60 18.86 6.11
N GLU A 25 1.82 18.72 5.62
CA GLU A 25 2.14 18.15 4.32
C GLU A 25 2.71 16.76 4.51
N LEU A 26 2.00 15.72 4.05
CA LEU A 26 2.38 14.32 4.16
C LEU A 26 2.82 13.76 2.81
N LYS A 27 3.90 12.99 2.81
CA LYS A 27 4.43 12.30 1.62
C LYS A 27 3.91 10.86 1.60
N PHE A 28 3.21 10.50 0.54
CA PHE A 28 2.75 9.13 0.33
C PHE A 28 3.56 8.43 -0.77
N SER A 29 4.37 7.46 -0.39
CA SER A 29 5.25 6.72 -1.29
C SER A 29 4.56 5.51 -1.90
N HIS A 30 4.60 5.42 -3.24
CA HIS A 30 4.13 4.28 -4.02
C HIS A 30 5.24 3.73 -4.91
N TRP A 31 5.40 2.42 -4.96
CA TRP A 31 6.33 1.78 -5.91
C TRP A 31 5.71 1.52 -7.29
N VAL A 32 4.38 1.54 -7.41
CA VAL A 32 3.67 1.35 -8.68
C VAL A 32 3.59 2.64 -9.51
N PRO A 33 3.41 2.55 -10.84
CA PRO A 33 3.25 3.72 -11.71
C PRO A 33 2.02 4.56 -11.35
N ALA A 34 2.05 5.86 -11.66
CA ALA A 34 0.93 6.79 -11.43
C ALA A 34 -0.39 6.34 -12.08
N THR A 35 -0.32 5.59 -13.18
CA THR A 35 -1.50 5.06 -13.88
C THR A 35 -2.13 3.86 -13.20
N HIS A 36 -1.49 3.31 -12.16
CA HIS A 36 -2.01 2.13 -11.47
C HIS A 36 -3.29 2.48 -10.67
N PRO A 37 -4.34 1.64 -10.69
CA PRO A 37 -5.61 1.93 -10.02
C PRO A 37 -5.46 2.24 -8.52
N ILE A 38 -4.49 1.61 -7.83
CA ILE A 38 -4.23 1.86 -6.41
C ILE A 38 -3.77 3.29 -6.15
N VAL A 39 -3.00 3.91 -7.05
CA VAL A 39 -2.57 5.32 -6.90
C VAL A 39 -3.78 6.23 -7.01
N LYS A 40 -4.66 5.99 -8.00
CA LYS A 40 -5.90 6.76 -8.15
C LYS A 40 -6.82 6.63 -6.94
N ALA A 41 -6.94 5.44 -6.36
CA ALA A 41 -7.71 5.23 -5.14
C ALA A 41 -7.08 5.98 -3.95
N SER A 42 -5.74 5.99 -3.84
CA SER A 42 -5.02 6.75 -2.82
C SER A 42 -5.17 8.26 -2.99
N GLU A 43 -5.18 8.76 -4.22
CA GLU A 43 -5.45 10.18 -4.53
C GLU A 43 -6.88 10.58 -4.08
N GLN A 44 -7.88 9.75 -4.40
CA GLN A 44 -9.27 9.99 -3.95
C GLN A 44 -9.39 9.99 -2.43
N TRP A 45 -8.69 9.08 -1.76
CA TRP A 45 -8.62 9.04 -0.31
C TRP A 45 -7.93 10.31 0.24
N ALA A 46 -6.79 10.71 -0.30
CA ALA A 46 -6.09 11.94 0.08
C ALA A 46 -6.98 13.19 -0.09
N ASP A 47 -7.72 13.28 -1.20
CA ASP A 47 -8.68 14.35 -1.43
C ASP A 47 -9.80 14.36 -0.39
N SER A 48 -10.26 13.19 0.06
CA SER A 48 -11.28 13.10 1.12
C SER A 48 -10.74 13.62 2.46
N ILE A 49 -9.50 13.28 2.81
CA ILE A 49 -8.80 13.80 4.01
C ILE A 49 -8.64 15.32 3.93
N LYS A 50 -8.17 15.83 2.78
CA LYS A 50 -8.04 17.27 2.57
C LYS A 50 -9.37 18.02 2.77
N LYS A 51 -10.46 17.48 2.24
CA LYS A 51 -11.80 18.05 2.41
C LYS A 51 -12.24 17.98 3.87
N ALA A 52 -12.11 16.83 4.52
CA ALA A 52 -12.51 16.62 5.91
C ALA A 52 -11.72 17.51 6.89
N SER A 53 -10.45 17.76 6.60
CA SER A 53 -9.57 18.62 7.42
C SER A 53 -9.64 20.11 7.04
N ASN A 54 -10.58 20.53 6.19
CA ASN A 54 -10.65 21.90 5.66
C ASN A 54 -9.31 22.40 5.09
N GLY A 55 -8.52 21.51 4.47
CA GLY A 55 -7.24 21.81 3.85
C GLY A 55 -6.05 21.89 4.82
N THR A 56 -6.23 21.56 6.10
CA THR A 56 -5.12 21.53 7.06
C THR A 56 -4.24 20.28 6.92
N ILE A 57 -4.71 19.23 6.25
CA ILE A 57 -3.93 18.03 5.95
C ILE A 57 -3.88 17.85 4.44
N ASN A 58 -2.67 17.87 3.88
CA ASN A 58 -2.42 17.63 2.47
C ASN A 58 -1.53 16.40 2.30
N ILE A 59 -1.87 15.52 1.37
CA ILE A 59 -1.10 14.29 1.09
C ILE A 59 -0.63 14.33 -0.35
N THR A 60 0.69 14.32 -0.55
CA THR A 60 1.31 14.33 -1.87
C THR A 60 1.75 12.91 -2.25
N MET A 61 1.31 12.43 -3.42
CA MET A 61 1.67 11.12 -3.95
C MET A 61 3.03 11.13 -4.62
N TYR A 62 3.86 10.13 -4.30
CA TYR A 62 5.17 9.88 -4.92
C TYR A 62 5.17 8.49 -5.57
N PRO A 63 4.58 8.34 -6.78
CA PRO A 63 4.48 7.06 -7.48
C PRO A 63 5.79 6.65 -8.14
N ALA A 64 5.80 5.45 -8.75
CA ALA A 64 6.90 4.95 -9.58
C ALA A 64 8.28 4.97 -8.90
N GLN A 65 8.33 4.66 -7.61
CA GLN A 65 9.59 4.58 -6.85
C GLN A 65 10.35 5.93 -6.74
N GLN A 66 9.65 7.06 -6.79
CA GLN A 66 10.30 8.38 -6.73
C GLN A 66 11.09 8.63 -5.43
N LEU A 67 10.64 8.08 -4.30
CA LEU A 67 11.32 8.23 -3.02
C LEU A 67 12.27 7.06 -2.71
N GLY A 68 12.14 5.90 -3.37
CA GLY A 68 12.98 4.74 -3.15
C GLY A 68 12.44 3.49 -3.85
N LYS A 69 13.23 2.41 -3.82
CA LYS A 69 12.89 1.15 -4.49
C LYS A 69 11.72 0.44 -3.82
N ALA A 70 11.02 -0.41 -4.59
CA ALA A 70 9.84 -1.15 -4.13
C ALA A 70 10.10 -2.01 -2.87
N PHE A 71 11.32 -2.47 -2.68
CA PHE A 71 11.72 -3.29 -1.53
C PHE A 71 11.89 -2.48 -0.23
N ASP A 72 12.08 -1.16 -0.32
CA ASP A 72 12.48 -0.30 0.79
C ASP A 72 11.29 0.45 1.42
N HIS A 73 10.07 0.31 0.88
CA HIS A 73 8.93 1.16 1.25
C HIS A 73 8.52 1.05 2.73
N TYR A 74 8.67 -0.12 3.36
CA TYR A 74 8.43 -0.25 4.80
C TYR A 74 9.46 0.56 5.60
N ASP A 75 10.74 0.40 5.26
CA ASP A 75 11.82 1.11 5.93
C ASP A 75 11.75 2.62 5.70
N MET A 76 11.28 3.06 4.54
CA MET A 76 11.06 4.48 4.26
C MET A 76 9.99 5.11 5.18
N ALA A 77 8.93 4.37 5.51
CA ALA A 77 7.95 4.84 6.49
C ALA A 77 8.55 4.85 7.91
N ARG A 78 9.25 3.78 8.29
CA ARG A 78 9.93 3.70 9.59
C ARG A 78 10.93 4.84 9.79
N ASP A 79 11.74 5.13 8.78
CA ASP A 79 12.85 6.09 8.85
C ASP A 79 12.40 7.54 8.54
N GLY A 80 11.11 7.77 8.26
CA GLY A 80 10.54 9.09 8.01
C GLY A 80 10.93 9.71 6.66
N ILE A 81 11.37 8.89 5.70
CA ILE A 81 11.59 9.31 4.31
C ILE A 81 10.23 9.58 3.63
N ALA A 82 9.23 8.76 3.97
CA ALA A 82 7.83 8.96 3.62
C ALA A 82 6.99 8.90 4.91
N ASP A 83 5.94 9.72 4.98
CA ASP A 83 5.01 9.71 6.11
C ASP A 83 4.02 8.54 5.99
N ILE A 84 3.67 8.19 4.75
CA ILE A 84 2.81 7.07 4.40
C ILE A 84 3.49 6.25 3.30
N ALA A 85 3.48 4.94 3.41
CA ALA A 85 4.08 4.08 2.39
C ALA A 85 3.17 2.91 2.00
N TYR A 86 3.09 2.67 0.69
CA TYR A 86 2.53 1.47 0.12
C TYR A 86 3.61 0.39 0.02
N ALA A 87 3.68 -0.51 1.00
CA ALA A 87 4.69 -1.57 1.03
C ALA A 87 4.09 -2.94 0.67
N ASN A 88 4.90 -3.81 0.10
CA ASN A 88 4.58 -5.21 -0.12
C ASN A 88 5.37 -6.07 0.87
N PRO A 89 4.75 -6.64 1.92
CA PRO A 89 5.44 -7.46 2.91
C PRO A 89 6.17 -8.67 2.30
N GLY A 90 5.66 -9.22 1.20
CA GLY A 90 6.28 -10.33 0.49
C GLY A 90 7.63 -9.99 -0.18
N TYR A 91 7.99 -8.70 -0.26
CA TYR A 91 9.29 -8.27 -0.80
C TYR A 91 10.43 -8.35 0.22
N THR A 92 10.14 -8.54 1.51
CA THR A 92 11.14 -8.71 2.57
C THR A 92 10.99 -10.09 3.21
N PRO A 93 11.58 -11.14 2.62
CA PRO A 93 11.42 -12.51 3.07
C PRO A 93 11.74 -12.68 4.57
N GLY A 94 10.86 -13.36 5.30
CA GLY A 94 11.04 -13.68 6.72
C GLY A 94 10.77 -12.54 7.70
N ARG A 95 10.59 -11.29 7.24
CA ARG A 95 10.36 -10.15 8.14
C ARG A 95 8.92 -10.10 8.67
N PHE A 96 7.94 -10.48 7.85
CA PHE A 96 6.52 -10.38 8.16
C PHE A 96 5.80 -11.74 8.01
N PRO A 97 6.10 -12.72 8.88
CA PRO A 97 5.57 -14.08 8.74
C PRO A 97 4.06 -14.18 8.98
N VAL A 98 3.47 -13.29 9.79
CA VAL A 98 2.04 -13.36 10.10
C VAL A 98 1.22 -12.87 8.91
N ILE A 99 1.48 -11.69 8.38
CA ILE A 99 0.72 -11.19 7.22
C ILE A 99 0.95 -12.05 5.96
N ALA A 100 2.08 -12.75 5.88
CA ALA A 100 2.38 -13.69 4.80
C ALA A 100 1.38 -14.86 4.74
N ALA A 101 0.58 -15.11 5.78
CA ALA A 101 -0.54 -16.06 5.73
C ALA A 101 -1.54 -15.69 4.62
N GLY A 102 -1.74 -14.40 4.32
CA GLY A 102 -2.56 -13.94 3.21
C GLY A 102 -2.03 -14.32 1.82
N GLU A 103 -0.77 -14.76 1.73
CA GLU A 103 -0.15 -15.25 0.48
C GLU A 103 -0.28 -16.77 0.29
N LEU A 104 -0.91 -17.48 1.24
CA LEU A 104 -1.04 -18.94 1.13
C LEU A 104 -1.94 -19.30 -0.05
N PRO A 105 -1.53 -20.28 -0.86
CA PRO A 105 -2.33 -20.77 -1.97
C PRO A 105 -3.71 -21.24 -1.49
N PHE A 106 -4.75 -20.94 -2.26
CA PHE A 106 -6.13 -21.40 -2.05
C PHE A 106 -6.84 -20.87 -0.79
N LEU A 107 -6.20 -19.99 -0.01
CA LEU A 107 -6.79 -19.46 1.23
C LEU A 107 -7.90 -18.43 0.95
N LEU A 108 -7.69 -17.55 -0.02
CA LEU A 108 -8.59 -16.45 -0.36
C LEU A 108 -9.14 -16.62 -1.79
N ALA A 109 -10.45 -16.52 -1.94
CA ALA A 109 -11.14 -16.76 -3.21
C ALA A 109 -11.08 -15.57 -4.18
N ASN A 110 -11.05 -14.34 -3.65
CA ASN A 110 -11.01 -13.10 -4.45
C ASN A 110 -10.43 -11.94 -3.64
N GLY A 111 -10.13 -10.85 -4.32
CA GLY A 111 -9.47 -9.68 -3.72
C GLY A 111 -10.38 -8.88 -2.80
N LYS A 112 -11.68 -8.80 -3.07
CA LYS A 112 -12.60 -7.94 -2.31
C LYS A 112 -12.88 -8.50 -0.91
N GLU A 113 -13.46 -9.69 -0.83
CA GLU A 113 -13.75 -10.35 0.44
C GLU A 113 -12.47 -10.76 1.17
N GLY A 114 -11.45 -11.19 0.41
CA GLY A 114 -10.13 -11.52 0.93
C GLY A 114 -9.44 -10.33 1.61
N SER A 115 -9.56 -9.11 1.06
CA SER A 115 -9.02 -7.90 1.68
C SER A 115 -9.70 -7.59 2.99
N ALA A 116 -11.04 -7.62 3.04
CA ALA A 116 -11.78 -7.36 4.26
C ALA A 116 -11.44 -8.38 5.37
N ALA A 117 -11.35 -9.67 5.01
CA ALA A 117 -10.99 -10.73 5.93
C ALA A 117 -9.55 -10.59 6.44
N LEU A 118 -8.58 -10.36 5.55
CA LEU A 118 -7.18 -10.19 5.91
C LEU A 118 -7.00 -8.98 6.81
N ASP A 119 -7.54 -7.82 6.45
CA ASP A 119 -7.40 -6.59 7.22
C ASP A 119 -7.95 -6.76 8.64
N SER A 120 -9.19 -7.26 8.76
CA SER A 120 -9.83 -7.50 10.05
C SER A 120 -9.05 -8.46 10.93
N TRP A 121 -8.55 -9.54 10.36
CA TRP A 121 -7.76 -10.54 11.08
C TRP A 121 -6.39 -9.99 11.47
N TYR A 122 -5.69 -9.33 10.53
CA TYR A 122 -4.30 -8.91 10.73
C TYR A 122 -4.17 -7.72 11.70
N ARG A 123 -5.18 -6.87 11.85
CA ARG A 123 -5.18 -5.78 12.84
C ARG A 123 -4.84 -6.23 14.26
N LYS A 124 -5.10 -7.48 14.59
CA LYS A 124 -4.75 -8.07 15.91
C LYS A 124 -3.24 -8.29 16.08
N TYR A 125 -2.53 -8.51 14.98
CA TYR A 125 -1.12 -8.89 14.98
C TYR A 125 -0.21 -7.75 14.54
N ALA A 126 -0.71 -6.83 13.73
CA ALA A 126 0.03 -5.71 13.18
C ALA A 126 0.81 -4.90 14.24
N PRO A 127 0.26 -4.57 15.43
CA PRO A 127 0.99 -3.82 16.45
C PRO A 127 2.25 -4.51 16.96
N LYS A 128 2.30 -5.84 16.85
CA LYS A 128 3.47 -6.64 17.24
C LYS A 128 4.41 -6.87 16.08
N GLU A 129 3.88 -7.27 14.92
CA GLU A 129 4.70 -7.62 13.74
C GLU A 129 5.30 -6.39 13.07
N MET A 130 4.58 -5.26 13.09
CA MET A 130 4.95 -4.00 12.47
C MET A 130 5.05 -2.87 13.50
N SER A 131 5.70 -3.15 14.63
CA SER A 131 5.76 -2.26 15.78
C SER A 131 6.48 -0.93 15.53
N GLU A 132 7.30 -0.86 14.50
CA GLU A 132 8.09 0.33 14.15
C GLU A 132 7.28 1.38 13.36
N VAL A 133 6.07 1.03 12.91
CA VAL A 133 5.21 1.90 12.11
C VAL A 133 3.75 1.77 12.56
N LYS A 134 2.93 2.76 12.19
CA LYS A 134 1.49 2.67 12.38
C LYS A 134 0.88 1.90 11.20
N PHE A 135 0.29 0.74 11.49
CA PHE A 135 -0.47 -0.02 10.51
C PHE A 135 -1.80 0.67 10.20
N CYS A 136 -2.10 0.95 8.94
CA CYS A 136 -3.34 1.57 8.49
C CYS A 136 -4.33 0.52 7.98
N LEU A 137 -3.96 -0.23 6.95
CA LEU A 137 -4.79 -1.29 6.38
C LEU A 137 -3.96 -2.32 5.61
N ALA A 138 -4.54 -3.51 5.45
CA ALA A 138 -4.02 -4.55 4.54
C ALA A 138 -5.07 -4.90 3.49
N PHE A 139 -4.61 -5.27 2.30
CA PHE A 139 -5.48 -5.78 1.26
C PHE A 139 -4.76 -6.82 0.40
N VAL A 140 -5.53 -7.61 -0.31
CA VAL A 140 -5.05 -8.58 -1.30
C VAL A 140 -5.62 -8.24 -2.67
N HIS A 141 -4.93 -8.66 -3.72
CA HIS A 141 -5.52 -8.72 -5.06
C HIS A 141 -6.16 -10.08 -5.30
N ASP A 142 -6.84 -10.23 -6.43
CA ASP A 142 -7.39 -11.52 -6.86
C ASP A 142 -6.29 -12.60 -6.96
N PRO A 143 -6.66 -13.89 -6.85
CA PRO A 143 -5.73 -14.99 -6.93
C PRO A 143 -4.81 -14.89 -8.15
N GLY A 144 -3.51 -15.02 -7.91
CA GLY A 144 -2.50 -14.97 -8.95
C GLY A 144 -2.39 -16.28 -9.72
N THR A 145 -1.86 -16.18 -10.93
CA THR A 145 -1.58 -17.35 -11.79
C THR A 145 -0.15 -17.30 -12.31
N PHE A 146 0.31 -18.42 -12.85
CA PHE A 146 1.57 -18.45 -13.60
C PHE A 146 1.31 -17.99 -15.04
N HIS A 147 2.16 -17.06 -15.51
CA HIS A 147 2.14 -16.57 -16.87
C HIS A 147 3.43 -16.94 -17.57
N SER A 148 3.36 -17.42 -18.79
CA SER A 148 4.51 -17.77 -19.63
C SER A 148 4.28 -17.33 -21.07
N THR A 149 5.33 -16.78 -21.69
CA THR A 149 5.32 -16.43 -23.12
C THR A 149 5.88 -17.54 -24.01
N LYS A 150 6.49 -18.57 -23.42
CA LYS A 150 7.23 -19.59 -24.18
C LYS A 150 6.59 -20.98 -24.10
N LYS A 151 6.02 -21.33 -22.95
CA LYS A 151 5.50 -22.68 -22.70
C LYS A 151 4.16 -22.58 -22.00
N LYS A 152 3.20 -23.41 -22.43
CA LYS A 152 1.94 -23.57 -21.70
C LYS A 152 2.22 -24.28 -20.38
N ILE A 153 1.69 -23.76 -19.29
CA ILE A 153 1.76 -24.34 -17.95
C ILE A 153 0.40 -24.92 -17.64
N VAL A 154 0.31 -26.25 -17.52
CA VAL A 154 -0.96 -26.98 -17.29
C VAL A 154 -0.90 -27.77 -15.99
N VAL A 155 0.26 -28.36 -15.69
CA VAL A 155 0.50 -29.17 -14.50
C VAL A 155 1.70 -28.63 -13.71
N PRO A 156 1.78 -28.92 -12.41
CA PRO A 156 2.89 -28.42 -11.57
C PRO A 156 4.29 -28.75 -12.09
N SER A 157 4.48 -29.94 -12.68
CA SER A 157 5.77 -30.36 -13.27
C SER A 157 6.21 -29.51 -14.46
N ASP A 158 5.31 -28.74 -15.07
CA ASP A 158 5.67 -27.82 -16.14
C ASP A 158 6.56 -26.67 -15.68
N LEU A 159 6.60 -26.40 -14.38
CA LEU A 159 7.44 -25.36 -13.79
C LEU A 159 8.91 -25.80 -13.62
N ALA A 160 9.19 -27.11 -13.71
CA ALA A 160 10.54 -27.62 -13.54
C ALA A 160 11.53 -27.00 -14.55
N GLY A 161 12.65 -26.49 -14.04
CA GLY A 161 13.68 -25.82 -14.82
C GLY A 161 13.32 -24.41 -15.34
N MET A 162 12.10 -23.92 -15.10
CA MET A 162 11.73 -22.57 -15.51
C MET A 162 12.33 -21.51 -14.58
N LYS A 163 12.81 -20.40 -15.16
CA LYS A 163 13.16 -19.19 -14.41
C LYS A 163 11.93 -18.32 -14.25
N ILE A 164 11.47 -18.14 -13.03
CA ILE A 164 10.20 -17.47 -12.72
C ILE A 164 10.44 -16.34 -11.73
N ARG A 165 9.83 -15.20 -11.98
CA ARG A 165 9.77 -14.08 -11.03
C ARG A 165 8.62 -14.32 -10.05
N PRO A 166 8.88 -14.58 -8.76
CA PRO A 166 7.83 -14.72 -7.75
C PRO A 166 7.27 -13.36 -7.37
N ALA A 167 5.99 -13.32 -7.01
CA ALA A 167 5.36 -12.10 -6.51
C ALA A 167 5.75 -11.78 -5.05
N GLY A 168 6.14 -12.79 -4.29
CA GLY A 168 6.54 -12.70 -2.89
C GLY A 168 7.29 -13.95 -2.45
N ALA A 169 7.71 -13.97 -1.18
CA ALA A 169 8.54 -15.04 -0.61
C ALA A 169 7.82 -16.39 -0.59
N THR A 170 6.53 -16.42 -0.26
CA THR A 170 5.72 -17.64 -0.24
C THR A 170 5.69 -18.31 -1.60
N ILE A 171 5.51 -17.53 -2.66
CA ILE A 171 5.50 -18.05 -4.03
C ILE A 171 6.88 -18.43 -4.50
N ALA A 172 7.92 -17.74 -4.07
CA ALA A 172 9.30 -18.15 -4.33
C ALA A 172 9.55 -19.56 -3.81
N ARG A 173 9.14 -19.86 -2.58
CA ARG A 173 9.23 -21.20 -2.00
C ARG A 173 8.41 -22.23 -2.80
N PHE A 174 7.19 -21.88 -3.18
CA PHE A 174 6.32 -22.75 -3.98
C PHE A 174 6.97 -23.12 -5.33
N ILE A 175 7.52 -22.13 -6.05
CA ILE A 175 8.24 -22.34 -7.32
C ILE A 175 9.43 -23.29 -7.12
N THR A 176 10.20 -23.10 -6.05
CA THR A 176 11.36 -23.96 -5.74
C THR A 176 10.92 -25.41 -5.48
N LEU A 177 9.84 -25.61 -4.72
CA LEU A 177 9.29 -26.96 -4.45
C LEU A 177 8.82 -27.68 -5.71
N LEU A 178 8.42 -26.94 -6.74
CA LEU A 178 8.01 -27.46 -8.05
C LEU A 178 9.17 -27.55 -9.06
N GLY A 179 10.44 -27.41 -8.60
CA GLY A 179 11.63 -27.55 -9.43
C GLY A 179 11.93 -26.34 -10.32
N GLY A 180 11.27 -25.22 -10.12
CA GLY A 180 11.57 -23.95 -10.79
C GLY A 180 12.69 -23.16 -10.10
N ALA A 181 13.25 -22.19 -10.80
CA ALA A 181 14.29 -21.27 -10.28
C ALA A 181 13.71 -19.87 -10.11
N ASN A 182 13.96 -19.26 -8.95
CA ASN A 182 13.47 -17.90 -8.65
C ASN A 182 14.40 -16.83 -9.23
N VAL A 183 13.78 -15.77 -9.79
CA VAL A 183 14.48 -14.54 -10.20
C VAL A 183 13.91 -13.37 -9.42
N GLN A 184 14.70 -12.80 -8.52
CA GLN A 184 14.27 -11.68 -7.69
C GLN A 184 14.11 -10.41 -8.53
N ALA A 185 12.90 -9.85 -8.51
CA ALA A 185 12.60 -8.56 -9.11
C ALA A 185 11.27 -8.01 -8.54
N SER A 186 11.13 -6.69 -8.45
CA SER A 186 9.84 -6.07 -8.19
C SER A 186 8.92 -6.21 -9.42
N ALA A 187 7.62 -5.96 -9.25
CA ALA A 187 6.68 -6.01 -10.38
C ALA A 187 7.01 -4.95 -11.44
N VAL A 188 7.56 -3.80 -11.03
CA VAL A 188 7.96 -2.72 -11.94
C VAL A 188 9.18 -3.14 -12.77
N GLU A 189 10.19 -3.70 -12.13
CA GLU A 189 11.39 -4.21 -12.81
C GLU A 189 11.06 -5.36 -13.76
N ALA A 190 10.16 -6.26 -13.37
CA ALA A 190 9.74 -7.39 -14.20
C ALA A 190 9.02 -6.95 -15.49
N ARG A 191 8.34 -5.81 -15.50
CA ARG A 191 7.72 -5.25 -16.71
C ARG A 191 8.70 -4.59 -17.67
N GLY A 192 9.93 -4.36 -17.23
CA GLY A 192 10.97 -3.67 -17.97
C GLY A 192 10.74 -2.16 -18.07
N HIS A 193 11.79 -1.39 -17.92
CA HIS A 193 11.78 0.00 -18.35
C HIS A 193 11.63 0.05 -19.88
N PRO A 194 10.93 1.05 -20.45
CA PRO A 194 10.86 1.26 -21.90
C PRO A 194 12.22 1.73 -22.44
N GLY A 195 13.25 0.93 -22.30
CA GLY A 195 14.64 1.21 -22.67
C GLY A 195 15.44 -0.09 -22.81
N LYS A 196 16.76 0.01 -22.88
CA LYS A 196 17.73 -1.01 -23.30
C LYS A 196 17.64 -2.40 -22.60
N GLU A 197 16.92 -2.54 -21.48
CA GLU A 197 16.85 -3.82 -20.74
C GLU A 197 15.68 -4.74 -21.14
N ARG A 198 14.77 -4.29 -22.00
CA ARG A 198 13.60 -5.07 -22.45
C ARG A 198 13.95 -6.47 -22.98
N ARG A 199 15.12 -6.65 -23.55
CA ARG A 199 15.57 -7.97 -24.11
C ARG A 199 15.96 -8.97 -23.03
N ARG A 200 16.42 -8.51 -21.86
CA ARG A 200 16.88 -9.40 -20.78
C ARG A 200 15.73 -9.96 -19.96
N TRP A 201 14.63 -9.21 -19.82
CA TRP A 201 13.48 -9.54 -18.98
C TRP A 201 12.30 -10.17 -19.74
N ASN A 202 12.27 -10.08 -21.07
CA ASN A 202 11.26 -10.75 -21.92
C ASN A 202 11.31 -12.29 -21.84
N GLN A 203 12.23 -12.84 -21.06
CA GLN A 203 12.33 -14.28 -20.82
C GLN A 203 11.70 -14.73 -19.51
N LEU A 204 11.25 -13.78 -18.67
CA LEU A 204 10.62 -14.09 -17.39
C LEU A 204 9.11 -14.06 -17.54
N PRO A 205 8.41 -15.10 -17.09
CA PRO A 205 6.96 -15.04 -16.97
C PRO A 205 6.61 -13.96 -15.95
N VAL A 206 5.86 -12.95 -16.36
CA VAL A 206 5.38 -11.88 -15.49
C VAL A 206 3.97 -12.22 -15.06
N GLY A 207 3.83 -12.72 -13.84
CA GLY A 207 2.52 -12.79 -13.20
C GLY A 207 2.10 -11.41 -12.69
N LEU A 208 0.93 -10.97 -13.08
CA LEU A 208 0.09 -9.87 -12.57
C LEU A 208 -0.16 -8.79 -13.62
N ASP A 209 -1.36 -8.75 -14.19
CA ASP A 209 -2.08 -7.54 -14.60
C ASP A 209 -3.14 -7.72 -15.71
N ARG A 210 -3.65 -8.91 -15.93
CA ARG A 210 -4.87 -9.03 -16.73
C ARG A 210 -5.88 -9.86 -15.96
N PRO A 211 -7.15 -9.45 -15.90
CA PRO A 211 -8.20 -10.34 -15.46
C PRO A 211 -8.21 -11.52 -16.43
N VAL A 212 -8.02 -12.72 -15.89
CA VAL A 212 -8.18 -13.95 -16.65
C VAL A 212 -9.67 -14.07 -16.93
N ARG A 213 -10.04 -13.96 -18.19
CA ARG A 213 -11.33 -14.46 -18.67
C ARG A 213 -11.21 -15.98 -18.73
N ASP A 214 -12.08 -16.63 -17.96
CA ASP A 214 -12.49 -18.02 -18.06
C ASP A 214 -11.44 -19.13 -17.86
N GLY A 215 -11.47 -19.71 -16.64
CA GLY A 215 -11.46 -21.14 -16.40
C GLY A 215 -10.12 -21.86 -16.42
N GLN A 216 -9.75 -22.43 -15.27
CA GLN A 216 -8.83 -23.55 -15.11
C GLN A 216 -7.32 -23.26 -15.21
N GLY A 217 -6.83 -22.42 -14.32
CA GLY A 217 -5.42 -22.38 -13.93
C GLY A 217 -5.29 -22.61 -12.44
N ALA A 218 -4.18 -23.17 -11.96
CA ALA A 218 -3.90 -23.25 -10.54
C ALA A 218 -3.93 -21.82 -9.95
N GLN A 219 -4.95 -21.53 -9.16
CA GLN A 219 -5.13 -20.22 -8.55
C GLN A 219 -4.24 -20.14 -7.32
N ILE A 220 -3.39 -19.13 -7.28
CA ILE A 220 -2.55 -18.84 -6.13
C ILE A 220 -2.97 -17.47 -5.62
N SER A 221 -3.45 -17.43 -4.37
CA SER A 221 -3.83 -16.19 -3.70
C SER A 221 -2.59 -15.47 -3.18
N TYR A 222 -2.50 -14.15 -3.42
CA TYR A 222 -1.40 -13.31 -2.91
C TYR A 222 -1.96 -12.25 -1.98
N GLY A 223 -1.50 -12.26 -0.74
CA GLY A 223 -1.72 -11.14 0.17
C GLY A 223 -0.80 -9.97 -0.19
N ARG A 224 -1.32 -8.78 -0.23
CA ARG A 224 -0.54 -7.57 -0.43
C ARG A 224 -1.06 -6.40 0.34
N CYS A 225 -0.14 -5.78 0.94
CA CYS A 225 0.03 -4.39 1.25
C CYS A 225 -0.61 -3.86 2.49
N ALA A 226 0.25 -3.30 3.25
CA ALA A 226 -0.11 -2.42 4.34
C ALA A 226 0.23 -0.98 3.94
N LEU A 227 -0.62 -0.05 4.26
CA LEU A 227 -0.29 1.35 4.37
C LEU A 227 0.29 1.56 5.75
N TYR A 228 1.45 2.20 5.84
CA TYR A 228 2.15 2.47 7.09
C TYR A 228 2.32 3.97 7.28
N GLU A 229 2.09 4.40 8.48
CA GLU A 229 2.32 5.75 8.94
C GLU A 229 3.42 5.72 10.02
N ARG A 230 4.24 6.76 10.08
CA ARG A 230 5.30 6.90 11.08
C ARG A 230 4.74 6.88 12.51
N ALA A 231 5.39 6.14 13.40
CA ALA A 231 4.89 5.92 14.77
C ALA A 231 5.07 7.13 15.72
N ASP A 232 5.95 8.08 15.37
CA ASP A 232 6.42 9.15 16.27
C ASP A 232 5.89 10.56 15.97
N VAL A 233 4.95 10.71 15.05
CA VAL A 233 4.20 11.95 14.87
C VAL A 233 3.20 12.06 16.03
N GLY A 234 3.74 12.45 17.19
CA GLY A 234 2.97 12.62 18.42
C GLY A 234 1.84 13.63 18.25
N ASP A 235 0.94 13.72 19.20
CA ASP A 235 -0.20 14.65 19.39
C ASP A 235 -1.02 15.11 18.16
N GLU A 236 -0.42 15.40 16.99
CA GLU A 236 -1.14 15.71 15.74
C GLU A 236 -1.97 14.52 15.24
N GLN A 237 -1.53 13.27 15.49
CA GLN A 237 -2.31 12.07 15.15
C GLN A 237 -3.58 11.92 15.96
N SER A 238 -3.64 12.46 17.16
CA SER A 238 -4.87 12.45 17.95
C SER A 238 -5.96 13.32 17.34
N GLN A 239 -5.57 14.32 16.56
CA GLN A 239 -6.48 15.20 15.80
C GLN A 239 -7.01 14.47 14.57
N ILE A 240 -6.10 13.88 13.76
CA ILE A 240 -6.48 13.09 12.57
C ILE A 240 -7.47 11.97 12.93
N ARG A 241 -7.25 11.29 14.07
CA ARG A 241 -8.17 10.25 14.56
C ARG A 241 -9.55 10.78 14.92
N ARG A 242 -9.64 11.98 15.49
CA ARG A 242 -10.91 12.61 15.84
C ARG A 242 -11.68 13.02 14.61
N ASP A 243 -10.99 13.53 13.59
CA ASP A 243 -11.61 14.02 12.36
C ASP A 243 -12.10 12.87 11.47
N VAL A 244 -11.33 11.78 11.36
CA VAL A 244 -11.73 10.57 10.60
C VAL A 244 -12.86 9.81 11.34
N ALA A 245 -12.81 9.70 12.66
CA ALA A 245 -13.90 9.07 13.44
C ALA A 245 -15.18 9.90 13.47
N GLY A 246 -15.08 11.22 13.28
CA GLY A 246 -16.25 12.12 13.18
C GLY A 246 -17.04 11.94 11.89
N THR A 247 -16.38 11.58 10.79
CA THR A 247 -17.02 11.34 9.47
C THR A 247 -17.80 10.03 9.40
N GLU A 248 -17.41 8.99 10.17
CA GLU A 248 -18.17 7.72 10.21
C GLU A 248 -19.50 7.80 10.98
N LYS A 249 -19.73 8.84 11.78
CA LYS A 249 -20.98 9.03 12.54
C LYS A 249 -22.02 9.88 11.82
N GLY A 250 -21.71 10.45 10.66
CA GLY A 250 -22.59 11.34 9.90
C GLY A 250 -23.52 10.67 8.89
N ASP A 251 -23.31 9.38 8.57
CA ASP A 251 -24.11 8.63 7.60
C ASP A 251 -24.83 7.44 8.26
N ARG A 252 -25.83 7.76 9.09
CA ARG A 252 -26.91 6.81 9.47
C ARG A 252 -28.24 7.50 9.44
#